data_bcb429dc69179220ccc91c1d1f65dfbf
#
_entry.id   bcb429dc69179220ccc91c1d1f65dfbf
#
_cell.length_a   1.000
_cell.length_b   1.000
_cell.length_c   1.000
_cell.angle_alpha   90.00
_cell.angle_beta   90.00
_cell.angle_gamma   90.00
#
_symmetry.space_group_name_H-M   'P 1'
#
loop_
_entity.id
_entity.type
_entity.pdbx_description
1 polymer ?
#
loop_
_entity_poly.entity_id
_entity_poly.type
_entity_poly.pdbx_seq_one_letter_code
_entity_poly.pdbx_strand_id
1 'polypeptide(L)'
;MKYSFTSRIRYSEIGEDGNLTLPGLINYFQDCSTFQSEAIGEGVAELKKRGCAWVLSAWQIHVRRYPSLGEAVKITTWASGFKGFLGMRNFTMETEDGEMLACANSIWSYVNMETGHPVRAPKETTDAYGIDGPIDEDFGERKVKMPEADFIGEPFPVRPHNLDTNHHVNNAQFISLA
;
A
#
# COMPACT_ATOMS: atom_id res chain seq x y z
N MET A 1 -14.31 8.91 0.60
CA MET A 1 -15.15 7.69 0.83
C MET A 1 -14.26 6.56 1.32
N LYS A 2 -14.54 6.01 2.50
CA LYS A 2 -13.79 4.88 3.08
C LYS A 2 -14.25 3.55 2.47
N TYR A 3 -13.31 2.64 2.28
CA TYR A 3 -13.54 1.26 1.88
C TYR A 3 -12.96 0.33 2.95
N SER A 4 -13.64 -0.76 3.25
CA SER A 4 -13.17 -1.74 4.24
C SER A 4 -13.48 -3.15 3.80
N PHE A 5 -12.62 -4.09 4.20
CA PHE A 5 -12.93 -5.52 4.18
C PHE A 5 -12.43 -6.20 5.46
N THR A 6 -12.96 -7.37 5.76
CA THR A 6 -12.55 -8.19 6.90
C THR A 6 -11.85 -9.45 6.43
N SER A 7 -10.89 -9.92 7.21
CA SER A 7 -10.15 -11.14 6.96
C SER A 7 -9.78 -11.83 8.28
N ARG A 8 -9.19 -13.03 8.17
CA ARG A 8 -8.47 -13.70 9.25
C ARG A 8 -7.02 -13.88 8.83
N ILE A 9 -6.11 -13.68 9.77
CA ILE A 9 -4.68 -13.91 9.53
C ILE A 9 -4.45 -15.37 9.20
N ARG A 10 -3.83 -15.63 8.04
CA ARG A 10 -3.62 -16.98 7.49
C ARG A 10 -2.24 -17.52 7.86
N TYR A 11 -2.10 -18.83 7.87
CA TYR A 11 -0.83 -19.52 8.13
C TYR A 11 0.29 -19.08 7.16
N SER A 12 -0.03 -18.78 5.90
CA SER A 12 0.91 -18.32 4.87
C SER A 12 1.40 -16.87 5.04
N GLU A 13 0.87 -16.13 6.02
CA GLU A 13 1.13 -14.71 6.23
C GLU A 13 1.93 -14.42 7.50
N ILE A 14 2.14 -15.46 8.33
CA ILE A 14 2.81 -15.35 9.63
C ILE A 14 4.29 -15.70 9.54
N GLY A 15 5.06 -15.12 10.45
CA GLY A 15 6.45 -15.46 10.71
C GLY A 15 6.59 -16.65 11.68
N GLU A 16 7.82 -16.96 12.05
CA GLU A 16 8.17 -18.03 13.01
C GLU A 16 7.60 -17.77 14.41
N ASP A 17 7.33 -16.50 14.73
CA ASP A 17 6.72 -16.06 15.98
C ASP A 17 5.19 -16.24 16.03
N GLY A 18 4.57 -16.73 14.93
CA GLY A 18 3.14 -16.94 14.80
C GLY A 18 2.32 -15.68 14.56
N ASN A 19 2.96 -14.54 14.32
CA ASN A 19 2.32 -13.26 14.06
C ASN A 19 2.42 -12.85 12.59
N LEU A 20 1.49 -12.01 12.14
CA LEU A 20 1.51 -11.41 10.80
C LEU A 20 2.86 -10.75 10.52
N THR A 21 3.45 -11.04 9.38
CA THR A 21 4.70 -10.39 8.95
C THR A 21 4.45 -8.97 8.41
N LEU A 22 5.48 -8.11 8.43
CA LEU A 22 5.38 -6.78 7.80
C LEU A 22 5.04 -6.85 6.30
N PRO A 23 5.65 -7.75 5.48
CA PRO A 23 5.19 -7.95 4.11
C PRO A 23 3.72 -8.36 4.01
N GLY A 24 3.23 -9.22 4.90
CA GLY A 24 1.82 -9.59 4.98
C GLY A 24 0.91 -8.40 5.28
N LEU A 25 1.28 -7.55 6.23
CA LEU A 25 0.56 -6.31 6.54
C LEU A 25 0.47 -5.37 5.33
N ILE A 26 1.58 -5.18 4.62
CA ILE A 26 1.63 -4.34 3.41
C ILE A 26 0.73 -4.91 2.31
N ASN A 27 0.71 -6.24 2.14
CA ASN A 27 -0.19 -6.88 1.18
C ASN A 27 -1.65 -6.61 1.52
N TYR A 28 -2.06 -6.70 2.79
CA TYR A 28 -3.43 -6.34 3.21
C TYR A 28 -3.80 -4.89 2.87
N PHE A 29 -2.88 -3.96 3.05
CA PHE A 29 -3.11 -2.55 2.70
C PHE A 29 -3.19 -2.36 1.18
N GLN A 30 -2.32 -3.00 0.41
CA GLN A 30 -2.38 -2.96 -1.06
C GLN A 30 -3.68 -3.58 -1.59
N ASP A 31 -4.07 -4.74 -1.08
CA ASP A 31 -5.32 -5.41 -1.46
C ASP A 31 -6.51 -4.50 -1.18
N CYS A 32 -6.56 -3.88 0.00
CA CYS A 32 -7.63 -2.95 0.37
C CYS A 32 -7.74 -1.77 -0.60
N SER A 33 -6.61 -1.18 -1.00
CA SER A 33 -6.60 -0.08 -1.97
C SER A 33 -6.99 -0.54 -3.38
N THR A 34 -6.58 -1.73 -3.78
CA THR A 34 -6.95 -2.32 -5.08
C THR A 34 -8.44 -2.63 -5.12
N PHE A 35 -8.99 -3.25 -4.06
CA PHE A 35 -10.43 -3.53 -3.97
C PHE A 35 -11.28 -2.25 -3.99
N GLN A 36 -10.84 -1.18 -3.31
CA GLN A 36 -11.52 0.11 -3.43
C GLN A 36 -11.51 0.61 -4.86
N SER A 37 -10.35 0.57 -5.54
CA SER A 37 -10.21 1.04 -6.93
C SER A 37 -11.12 0.26 -7.87
N GLU A 38 -11.18 -1.07 -7.74
CA GLU A 38 -12.10 -1.91 -8.53
C GLU A 38 -13.57 -1.55 -8.25
N ALA A 39 -13.94 -1.35 -6.97
CA ALA A 39 -15.31 -1.05 -6.57
C ALA A 39 -15.82 0.30 -7.10
N ILE A 40 -14.93 1.26 -7.35
CA ILE A 40 -15.28 2.60 -7.88
C ILE A 40 -15.05 2.75 -9.39
N GLY A 41 -14.68 1.66 -10.11
CA GLY A 41 -14.41 1.70 -11.55
C GLY A 41 -13.06 2.31 -11.96
N GLU A 42 -12.14 2.47 -11.01
CA GLU A 42 -10.76 2.94 -11.23
C GLU A 42 -9.75 1.80 -11.04
N GLY A 43 -10.17 0.56 -11.32
CA GLY A 43 -9.37 -0.65 -11.15
C GLY A 43 -8.25 -0.81 -12.16
N VAL A 44 -7.45 -1.86 -11.95
CA VAL A 44 -6.23 -2.14 -12.75
C VAL A 44 -6.53 -2.22 -14.24
N ALA A 45 -7.60 -2.92 -14.64
CA ALA A 45 -7.96 -3.07 -16.05
C ALA A 45 -8.36 -1.75 -16.72
N GLU A 46 -9.06 -0.87 -15.98
CA GLU A 46 -9.49 0.43 -16.49
C GLU A 46 -8.31 1.40 -16.61
N LEU A 47 -7.44 1.46 -15.62
CA LEU A 47 -6.21 2.25 -15.68
C LEU A 47 -5.30 1.80 -16.82
N LYS A 48 -5.18 0.49 -17.05
CA LYS A 48 -4.41 -0.06 -18.16
C LYS A 48 -4.98 0.35 -19.53
N LYS A 49 -6.31 0.40 -19.72
CA LYS A 49 -6.93 0.93 -20.94
C LYS A 49 -6.59 2.40 -21.20
N ARG A 50 -6.43 3.19 -20.11
CA ARG A 50 -6.02 4.60 -20.19
C ARG A 50 -4.51 4.77 -20.35
N GLY A 51 -3.73 3.69 -20.35
CA GLY A 51 -2.26 3.72 -20.38
C GLY A 51 -1.63 4.32 -19.13
N CYS A 52 -2.30 4.25 -18.00
CA CYS A 52 -1.86 4.86 -16.74
C CYS A 52 -1.86 3.85 -15.58
N ALA A 53 -1.12 4.18 -14.53
CA ALA A 53 -1.13 3.42 -13.27
C ALA A 53 -0.88 4.33 -12.08
N TRP A 54 -1.36 3.92 -10.90
CA TRP A 54 -0.90 4.44 -9.63
C TRP A 54 0.33 3.66 -9.18
N VAL A 55 1.46 4.35 -9.05
CA VAL A 55 2.73 3.79 -8.58
C VAL A 55 3.01 4.26 -7.18
N LEU A 56 3.24 3.35 -6.26
CA LEU A 56 3.57 3.67 -4.88
C LEU A 56 4.93 4.38 -4.81
N SER A 57 4.96 5.52 -4.13
CA SER A 57 6.17 6.35 -3.97
C SER A 57 6.72 6.33 -2.55
N ALA A 58 5.86 6.14 -1.55
CA ALA A 58 6.29 6.09 -0.15
C ALA A 58 5.24 5.42 0.74
N TRP A 59 5.74 4.76 1.78
CA TRP A 59 5.00 4.30 2.94
C TRP A 59 5.55 4.93 4.21
N GLN A 60 4.65 5.24 5.15
CA GLN A 60 4.93 5.45 6.56
C GLN A 60 3.93 4.60 7.33
N ILE A 61 4.42 3.63 8.08
CA ILE A 61 3.58 2.61 8.72
C ILE A 61 3.92 2.58 10.21
N HIS A 62 2.92 2.75 11.06
CA HIS A 62 3.02 2.53 12.49
C HIS A 62 2.32 1.23 12.85
N VAL A 63 3.07 0.28 13.38
CA VAL A 63 2.54 -1.00 13.89
C VAL A 63 2.54 -0.93 15.41
N ARG A 64 1.36 -1.03 16.01
CA ARG A 64 1.20 -1.09 17.47
C ARG A 64 1.32 -2.50 17.99
N ARG A 65 0.74 -3.45 17.23
CA ARG A 65 0.82 -4.88 17.48
C ARG A 65 0.59 -5.65 16.18
N TYR A 66 1.34 -6.70 15.95
CA TYR A 66 1.05 -7.64 14.88
C TYR A 66 -0.03 -8.63 15.34
N PRO A 67 -1.11 -8.84 14.56
CA PRO A 67 -2.12 -9.84 14.88
C PRO A 67 -1.58 -11.25 14.69
N SER A 68 -2.09 -12.19 15.52
CA SER A 68 -1.67 -13.59 15.52
C SER A 68 -2.45 -14.43 14.50
N LEU A 69 -1.99 -15.64 14.24
CA LEU A 69 -2.66 -16.63 13.40
C LEU A 69 -4.14 -16.81 13.79
N GLY A 70 -5.03 -16.68 12.80
CA GLY A 70 -6.47 -16.86 12.95
C GLY A 70 -7.21 -15.65 13.54
N GLU A 71 -6.49 -14.64 14.01
CA GLU A 71 -7.11 -13.40 14.51
C GLU A 71 -7.91 -12.72 13.41
N ALA A 72 -9.13 -12.28 13.73
CA ALA A 72 -9.98 -11.56 12.82
C ALA A 72 -9.57 -10.08 12.78
N VAL A 73 -9.46 -9.54 11.58
CA VAL A 73 -9.03 -8.16 11.34
C VAL A 73 -9.93 -7.45 10.33
N LYS A 74 -10.10 -6.15 10.54
CA LYS A 74 -10.74 -5.25 9.59
C LYS A 74 -9.70 -4.30 9.03
N ILE A 75 -9.59 -4.24 7.72
CA ILE A 75 -8.70 -3.34 7.00
C ILE A 75 -9.53 -2.23 6.36
N THR A 76 -9.13 -0.99 6.55
CA THR A 76 -9.82 0.18 5.98
C THR A 76 -8.85 1.07 5.23
N THR A 77 -9.29 1.66 4.10
CA THR A 77 -8.51 2.62 3.33
C THR A 77 -9.38 3.77 2.81
N TRP A 78 -8.75 4.92 2.58
CA TRP A 78 -9.38 6.08 1.94
C TRP A 78 -8.34 7.02 1.35
N ALA A 79 -8.72 7.76 0.30
CA ALA A 79 -7.92 8.87 -0.20
C ALA A 79 -8.01 10.04 0.79
N SER A 80 -6.87 10.55 1.25
CA SER A 80 -6.80 11.71 2.15
C SER A 80 -6.54 13.02 1.40
N GLY A 81 -6.17 12.95 0.11
CA GLY A 81 -6.01 14.11 -0.74
C GLY A 81 -5.35 13.81 -2.07
N PHE A 82 -5.38 14.80 -2.97
CA PHE A 82 -4.69 14.76 -4.27
C PHE A 82 -3.97 16.09 -4.51
N LYS A 83 -2.76 16.04 -5.08
CA LYS A 83 -1.98 17.22 -5.44
C LYS A 83 -1.21 16.97 -6.75
N GLY A 84 -1.70 17.55 -7.85
CA GLY A 84 -1.09 17.34 -9.18
C GLY A 84 -1.17 15.89 -9.63
N PHE A 85 -0.04 15.23 -9.69
CA PHE A 85 0.09 13.80 -10.00
C PHE A 85 0.14 12.90 -8.75
N LEU A 86 0.12 13.49 -7.55
CA LEU A 86 0.21 12.75 -6.30
C LEU A 86 -1.17 12.47 -5.71
N GLY A 87 -1.38 11.23 -5.26
CA GLY A 87 -2.48 10.82 -4.40
C GLY A 87 -1.96 10.43 -3.03
N MET A 88 -2.57 10.96 -1.97
CA MET A 88 -2.31 10.61 -0.59
C MET A 88 -3.41 9.67 -0.10
N ARG A 89 -3.02 8.63 0.62
CA ARG A 89 -3.95 7.58 1.06
C ARG A 89 -3.58 7.09 2.46
N ASN A 90 -4.59 6.89 3.28
CA ASN A 90 -4.45 6.32 4.61
C ASN A 90 -5.04 4.92 4.70
N PHE A 91 -4.54 4.18 5.70
CA PHE A 91 -4.96 2.82 6.00
C PHE A 91 -5.03 2.62 7.50
N THR A 92 -5.94 1.75 7.93
CA THR A 92 -5.95 1.17 9.27
C THR A 92 -6.14 -0.34 9.20
N MET A 93 -5.58 -1.03 10.18
CA MET A 93 -5.90 -2.42 10.51
C MET A 93 -6.35 -2.46 11.96
N GLU A 94 -7.52 -3.01 12.21
CA GLU A 94 -8.17 -3.04 13.52
C GLU A 94 -8.66 -4.46 13.82
N THR A 95 -8.77 -4.82 15.11
CA THR A 95 -9.52 -6.02 15.52
C THR A 95 -11.02 -5.82 15.30
N GLU A 96 -11.82 -6.89 15.45
CA GLU A 96 -13.29 -6.79 15.45
C GLU A 96 -13.83 -5.86 16.55
N ASP A 97 -13.14 -5.80 17.70
CA ASP A 97 -13.50 -4.96 18.84
C ASP A 97 -13.00 -3.51 18.70
N GLY A 98 -12.30 -3.17 17.61
CA GLY A 98 -11.84 -1.82 17.31
C GLY A 98 -10.47 -1.45 17.90
N GLU A 99 -9.68 -2.42 18.40
CA GLU A 99 -8.28 -2.17 18.75
C GLU A 99 -7.48 -1.81 17.48
N MET A 100 -6.81 -0.66 17.48
CA MET A 100 -5.92 -0.28 16.39
C MET A 100 -4.64 -1.11 16.42
N LEU A 101 -4.44 -1.97 15.43
CA LEU A 101 -3.26 -2.82 15.26
C LEU A 101 -2.15 -2.12 14.48
N ALA A 102 -2.51 -1.46 13.39
CA ALA A 102 -1.58 -0.69 12.58
C ALA A 102 -2.32 0.42 11.82
N CYS A 103 -1.60 1.49 11.51
CA CYS A 103 -2.07 2.52 10.60
C CYS A 103 -0.95 2.94 9.64
N ALA A 104 -1.34 3.50 8.50
CA ALA A 104 -0.36 3.93 7.51
C ALA A 104 -0.81 5.17 6.73
N ASN A 105 0.19 5.93 6.31
CA ASN A 105 0.11 6.96 5.30
C ASN A 105 0.92 6.52 4.08
N SER A 106 0.40 6.74 2.89
CA SER A 106 1.09 6.41 1.64
C SER A 106 0.94 7.50 0.60
N ILE A 107 1.93 7.58 -0.29
CA ILE A 107 1.94 8.52 -1.41
C ILE A 107 2.09 7.72 -2.69
N TRP A 108 1.22 8.02 -3.64
CA TRP A 108 1.14 7.39 -4.95
C TRP A 108 1.33 8.42 -6.04
N SER A 109 2.05 8.05 -7.09
CA SER A 109 2.21 8.85 -8.31
C SER A 109 1.34 8.29 -9.42
N TYR A 110 0.55 9.16 -10.07
CA TYR A 110 -0.19 8.79 -11.27
C TYR A 110 0.74 8.91 -12.47
N VAL A 111 1.03 7.80 -13.12
CA VAL A 111 2.08 7.68 -14.14
C VAL A 111 1.48 7.23 -15.47
N ASN A 112 1.90 7.88 -16.56
CA ASN A 112 1.67 7.38 -17.91
C ASN A 112 2.66 6.24 -18.18
N MET A 113 2.14 5.04 -18.48
CA MET A 113 2.95 3.82 -18.59
C MET A 113 3.74 3.72 -19.89
N GLU A 114 3.38 4.48 -20.91
CA GLU A 114 4.13 4.54 -22.18
C GLU A 114 5.39 5.40 -22.05
N THR A 115 5.24 6.57 -21.39
CA THR A 115 6.34 7.54 -21.25
C THR A 115 7.15 7.33 -19.97
N GLY A 116 6.61 6.61 -18.98
CA GLY A 116 7.18 6.44 -17.65
C GLY A 116 7.15 7.73 -16.79
N HIS A 117 6.47 8.79 -17.23
CA HIS A 117 6.43 10.06 -16.52
C HIS A 117 5.16 10.26 -15.70
N PRO A 118 5.27 10.90 -14.52
CA PRO A 118 4.10 11.33 -13.76
C PRO A 118 3.25 12.31 -14.55
N VAL A 119 1.93 12.09 -14.56
CA VAL A 119 0.95 12.96 -15.20
C VAL A 119 -0.16 13.31 -14.24
N ARG A 120 -0.81 14.45 -14.42
CA ARG A 120 -1.92 14.85 -13.56
C ARG A 120 -3.06 13.85 -13.68
N ALA A 121 -3.53 13.34 -12.52
CA ALA A 121 -4.70 12.48 -12.49
C ALA A 121 -5.94 13.25 -12.99
N PRO A 122 -6.77 12.65 -13.85
CA PRO A 122 -8.02 13.27 -14.31
C PRO A 122 -8.94 13.59 -13.13
N LYS A 123 -9.76 14.65 -13.30
CA LYS A 123 -10.69 15.05 -12.24
C LYS A 123 -11.71 13.94 -11.92
N GLU A 124 -12.17 13.25 -12.93
CA GLU A 124 -13.10 12.12 -12.79
C GLU A 124 -12.50 11.01 -11.90
N THR A 125 -11.22 10.68 -12.11
CA THR A 125 -10.49 9.70 -11.28
C THR A 125 -10.40 10.16 -9.84
N THR A 126 -10.00 11.41 -9.58
CA THR A 126 -9.87 11.93 -8.20
C THR A 126 -11.22 12.05 -7.50
N ASP A 127 -12.27 12.45 -8.21
CA ASP A 127 -13.63 12.58 -7.69
C ASP A 127 -14.23 11.19 -7.33
N ALA A 128 -13.93 10.15 -8.11
CA ALA A 128 -14.41 8.79 -7.85
C ALA A 128 -13.93 8.23 -6.49
N TYR A 129 -12.70 8.53 -6.11
CA TYR A 129 -12.18 8.14 -4.79
C TYR A 129 -12.88 8.87 -3.64
N GLY A 130 -13.29 10.14 -3.86
CA GLY A 130 -13.71 11.04 -2.79
C GLY A 130 -12.54 11.29 -1.81
N ILE A 131 -12.65 12.35 -1.01
CA ILE A 131 -11.62 12.69 -0.04
C ILE A 131 -12.24 12.60 1.36
N ASP A 132 -11.62 11.80 2.23
CA ASP A 132 -11.76 11.89 3.69
C ASP A 132 -10.48 12.53 4.23
N GLY A 133 -10.55 13.24 5.33
CA GLY A 133 -9.38 13.90 5.92
C GLY A 133 -8.24 12.93 6.26
N PRO A 134 -7.02 13.42 6.48
CA PRO A 134 -5.91 12.59 6.90
C PRO A 134 -6.21 11.92 8.25
N ILE A 135 -5.59 10.76 8.49
CA ILE A 135 -5.60 10.15 9.81
C ILE A 135 -4.89 11.06 10.80
N ASP A 136 -5.44 11.14 12.03
CA ASP A 136 -4.82 11.89 13.13
C ASP A 136 -3.70 11.03 13.77
N GLU A 137 -2.56 11.02 13.10
CA GLU A 137 -1.36 10.28 13.52
C GLU A 137 -0.12 11.03 13.04
N ASP A 138 0.85 11.23 13.93
CA ASP A 138 2.14 11.82 13.58
C ASP A 138 3.10 10.74 13.06
N PHE A 139 3.24 10.65 11.77
CA PHE A 139 4.19 9.73 11.13
C PHE A 139 5.63 10.24 11.07
N GLY A 140 5.90 11.43 11.60
CA GLY A 140 7.22 12.05 11.53
C GLY A 140 7.69 12.42 10.11
N GLU A 141 9.00 12.59 9.94
CA GLU A 141 9.57 12.95 8.64
C GLU A 141 9.55 11.76 7.68
N ARG A 142 8.97 11.97 6.49
CA ARG A 142 8.93 10.95 5.42
C ARG A 142 10.30 10.66 4.82
N LYS A 143 11.20 11.66 4.76
CA LYS A 143 12.49 11.52 4.10
C LYS A 143 13.47 10.76 4.99
N VAL A 144 13.81 9.54 4.59
CA VAL A 144 14.87 8.75 5.21
C VAL A 144 16.21 9.21 4.64
N LYS A 145 17.16 9.55 5.52
CA LYS A 145 18.54 9.83 5.10
C LYS A 145 19.21 8.53 4.67
N MET A 146 19.88 8.56 3.52
CA MET A 146 20.72 7.42 3.11
C MET A 146 21.85 7.25 4.14
N PRO A 147 22.02 6.06 4.72
CA PRO A 147 23.18 5.78 5.53
C PRO A 147 24.45 5.75 4.67
N GLU A 148 25.60 6.02 5.27
CA GLU A 148 26.87 5.68 4.65
C GLU A 148 26.96 4.15 4.61
N ALA A 149 27.15 3.57 3.41
CA ALA A 149 27.25 2.14 3.23
C ALA A 149 28.71 1.72 3.18
N ASP A 150 29.13 0.85 4.08
CA ASP A 150 30.50 0.35 4.17
C ASP A 150 30.73 -0.86 3.26
N PHE A 151 29.68 -1.49 2.77
CA PHE A 151 29.78 -2.62 1.86
C PHE A 151 28.55 -2.76 0.96
N ILE A 152 28.72 -3.46 -0.18
CA ILE A 152 27.66 -3.88 -1.08
C ILE A 152 27.44 -5.38 -0.84
N GLY A 153 26.23 -5.76 -0.51
CA GLY A 153 25.86 -7.17 -0.34
C GLY A 153 25.91 -7.95 -1.66
N GLU A 154 25.88 -9.27 -1.57
CA GLU A 154 25.81 -10.13 -2.75
C GLU A 154 24.53 -9.86 -3.57
N PRO A 155 24.64 -9.76 -4.90
CA PRO A 155 23.47 -9.55 -5.74
C PRO A 155 22.57 -10.80 -5.74
N PHE A 156 21.26 -10.59 -5.70
CA PHE A 156 20.28 -11.67 -5.84
C PHE A 156 19.42 -11.45 -7.10
N PRO A 157 19.02 -12.53 -7.81
CA PRO A 157 18.21 -12.40 -9.02
C PRO A 157 16.74 -12.13 -8.68
N VAL A 158 16.14 -11.12 -9.33
CA VAL A 158 14.70 -10.94 -9.33
C VAL A 158 14.05 -12.09 -10.10
N ARG A 159 13.10 -12.78 -9.48
CA ARG A 159 12.40 -13.94 -10.04
C ARG A 159 10.96 -13.60 -10.39
N PRO A 160 10.27 -14.39 -11.27
CA PRO A 160 8.89 -14.12 -11.67
C PRO A 160 7.91 -13.94 -10.49
N HIS A 161 8.07 -14.68 -9.39
CA HIS A 161 7.21 -14.57 -8.20
C HIS A 161 7.43 -13.28 -7.38
N ASN A 162 8.49 -12.52 -7.67
CA ASN A 162 8.71 -11.22 -7.06
C ASN A 162 7.95 -10.09 -7.80
N LEU A 163 7.40 -10.38 -8.99
CA LEU A 163 6.79 -9.36 -9.86
C LEU A 163 5.29 -9.25 -9.62
N ASP A 164 4.79 -8.02 -9.76
CA ASP A 164 3.37 -7.69 -9.83
C ASP A 164 2.83 -7.77 -11.27
N THR A 165 1.56 -7.43 -11.47
CA THR A 165 0.89 -7.43 -12.77
C THR A 165 1.40 -6.37 -13.76
N ASN A 166 2.19 -5.41 -13.28
CA ASN A 166 2.87 -4.39 -14.08
C ASN A 166 4.30 -4.78 -14.44
N HIS A 167 4.73 -6.00 -14.10
CA HIS A 167 6.10 -6.49 -14.23
C HIS A 167 7.14 -5.70 -13.42
N HIS A 168 6.70 -5.05 -12.33
CA HIS A 168 7.57 -4.43 -11.35
C HIS A 168 7.74 -5.35 -10.13
N VAL A 169 8.84 -5.21 -9.41
CA VAL A 169 8.99 -5.90 -8.12
C VAL A 169 7.88 -5.40 -7.18
N ASN A 170 7.08 -6.33 -6.66
CA ASN A 170 5.98 -5.99 -5.75
C ASN A 170 6.52 -5.27 -4.52
N ASN A 171 5.79 -4.26 -4.03
CA ASN A 171 6.23 -3.41 -2.92
C ASN A 171 6.57 -4.20 -1.65
N ALA A 172 5.81 -5.24 -1.32
CA ALA A 172 6.08 -6.09 -0.16
C ALA A 172 7.36 -6.93 -0.34
N GLN A 173 7.76 -7.23 -1.59
CA GLN A 173 8.97 -7.99 -1.87
C GLN A 173 10.25 -7.20 -1.53
N PHE A 174 10.25 -5.87 -1.71
CA PHE A 174 11.39 -5.04 -1.27
C PHE A 174 11.65 -5.19 0.24
N ILE A 175 10.58 -5.30 1.03
CA ILE A 175 10.70 -5.48 2.49
C ILE A 175 11.21 -6.90 2.83
N SER A 176 10.78 -7.91 2.06
CA SER A 176 11.22 -9.31 2.26
C SER A 176 12.68 -9.52 1.87
N LEU A 177 13.24 -8.65 1.01
CA LEU A 177 14.60 -8.74 0.48
C LEU A 177 15.60 -7.90 1.28
N ALA A 178 15.12 -6.97 2.13
CA ALA A 178 15.93 -6.14 3.00
C ALA A 178 16.22 -6.80 4.35
#